data_cdc809be6e2c53079ae0e51dd14c8968
#
_entry.id   cdc809be6e2c53079ae0e51dd14c8968
#
_cell.length_a   1.000
_cell.length_b   1.000
_cell.length_c   1.000
_cell.angle_alpha   90.00
_cell.angle_beta   90.00
_cell.angle_gamma   90.00
#
_symmetry.space_group_name_H-M   'P 1'
#
loop_
_entity.id
_entity.type
_entity.pdbx_description
1 polymer ?
#
loop_
_entity_poly.entity_id
_entity_poly.type
_entity_poly.pdbx_seq_one_letter_code
_entity_poly.pdbx_strand_id
1 'polypeptide(L)'
;MKNLLFTLIIFTFLGSSFVLTKVQINNSSSTITFNEHIAPIFYANCTGCHHNGGVGPFSLIDYQDSYNMRNAIQSSILSGYMPPWPPDTNFSRFRHERVLSNQEINLINDWISFGAPEGNPSLAPTPPVYNTTGPQLGVPDLTVKAPTYMSNAFQNDDYVCFTIPSQLLVDKKIRAVEVVPGNTSIVHHCLVYIDPYGNSTIGIENDCMGPNNGVLVGEFAPGSLPITYPGDDNMAFGMNFPANSNVILAMHYPVGSLGMMDSTQVHFYFYSDQVNQFREIEINPIVQNFSFCIPANQTLTVNDSYQVPSF
;
A
#
# COMPACT_ATOMS: atom_id res chain seq x y z
N MET A 1 -60.14 -37.20 -81.55
CA MET A 1 -60.04 -35.82 -81.10
C MET A 1 -60.15 -35.85 -79.59
N LYS A 2 -59.09 -35.49 -78.89
CA LYS A 2 -58.77 -35.85 -77.53
C LYS A 2 -59.43 -34.83 -76.56
N ASN A 3 -60.26 -35.31 -75.62
CA ASN A 3 -60.73 -34.57 -74.52
C ASN A 3 -59.70 -34.53 -73.37
N LEU A 4 -59.29 -33.34 -72.97
CA LEU A 4 -58.41 -33.15 -71.90
C LEU A 4 -59.25 -32.74 -70.65
N LEU A 5 -59.31 -33.64 -69.65
CA LEU A 5 -59.91 -33.41 -68.37
C LEU A 5 -58.95 -32.61 -67.50
N PHE A 6 -59.38 -31.38 -67.12
CA PHE A 6 -58.58 -30.61 -66.15
C PHE A 6 -59.11 -30.92 -64.72
N THR A 7 -58.30 -31.61 -63.94
CA THR A 7 -58.62 -31.84 -62.51
C THR A 7 -58.11 -30.65 -61.68
N LEU A 8 -59.06 -29.94 -61.09
CA LEU A 8 -58.78 -28.82 -60.21
C LEU A 8 -58.49 -29.36 -58.81
N ILE A 9 -57.21 -29.24 -58.37
CA ILE A 9 -56.81 -29.56 -57.01
C ILE A 9 -56.95 -28.31 -56.17
N ILE A 10 -57.89 -28.31 -55.25
CA ILE A 10 -58.10 -27.25 -54.25
C ILE A 10 -57.12 -27.52 -53.09
N PHE A 11 -56.09 -26.71 -52.97
CA PHE A 11 -55.19 -26.70 -51.81
C PHE A 11 -55.84 -25.82 -50.72
N THR A 12 -56.33 -26.44 -49.66
CA THR A 12 -56.74 -25.75 -48.44
C THR A 12 -55.52 -25.38 -47.63
N PHE A 13 -55.16 -24.10 -47.63
CA PHE A 13 -54.12 -23.55 -46.72
C PHE A 13 -54.71 -23.47 -45.32
N LEU A 14 -54.33 -24.40 -44.43
CA LEU A 14 -54.50 -24.25 -42.99
C LEU A 14 -53.50 -23.18 -42.52
N GLY A 15 -54.03 -21.99 -42.23
CA GLY A 15 -53.28 -20.88 -41.69
C GLY A 15 -52.82 -21.17 -40.26
N SER A 16 -51.61 -21.66 -40.09
CA SER A 16 -50.93 -21.69 -38.80
C SER A 16 -50.45 -20.27 -38.47
N SER A 17 -51.18 -19.58 -37.59
CA SER A 17 -50.73 -18.31 -37.02
C SER A 17 -49.48 -18.58 -36.17
N PHE A 18 -48.33 -18.30 -36.72
CA PHE A 18 -47.08 -18.25 -35.94
C PHE A 18 -47.13 -16.99 -35.05
N VAL A 19 -47.47 -17.19 -33.78
CA VAL A 19 -47.30 -16.14 -32.75
C VAL A 19 -45.78 -16.02 -32.51
N LEU A 20 -45.18 -15.02 -33.12
CA LEU A 20 -43.84 -14.58 -32.77
C LEU A 20 -43.88 -13.96 -31.38
N THR A 21 -43.68 -14.77 -30.34
CA THR A 21 -43.35 -14.28 -29.00
C THR A 21 -41.97 -13.59 -29.12
N LYS A 22 -41.98 -12.26 -29.07
CA LYS A 22 -40.71 -11.53 -28.82
C LYS A 22 -40.21 -11.97 -27.46
N VAL A 23 -39.21 -12.85 -27.43
CA VAL A 23 -38.39 -13.08 -26.26
C VAL A 23 -37.62 -11.76 -26.03
N GLN A 24 -38.11 -10.93 -25.12
CA GLN A 24 -37.30 -9.87 -24.56
C GLN A 24 -36.20 -10.55 -23.77
N ILE A 25 -35.03 -10.66 -24.37
CA ILE A 25 -33.82 -10.92 -23.64
C ILE A 25 -33.59 -9.63 -22.82
N ASN A 26 -34.03 -9.65 -21.58
CA ASN A 26 -33.56 -8.68 -20.60
C ASN A 26 -32.06 -9.00 -20.39
N ASN A 27 -31.22 -8.45 -21.23
CA ASN A 27 -29.84 -8.22 -20.87
C ASN A 27 -29.85 -7.18 -19.75
N SER A 28 -30.06 -7.62 -18.53
CA SER A 28 -29.59 -6.87 -17.38
C SER A 28 -28.06 -6.97 -17.43
N SER A 29 -27.41 -6.21 -18.31
CA SER A 29 -26.02 -5.89 -18.06
C SER A 29 -26.04 -5.14 -16.73
N SER A 30 -25.59 -5.77 -15.67
CA SER A 30 -25.44 -5.08 -14.40
C SER A 30 -24.59 -3.85 -14.67
N THR A 31 -25.19 -2.68 -14.53
CA THR A 31 -24.49 -1.42 -14.75
C THR A 31 -23.36 -1.39 -13.73
N ILE A 32 -22.12 -1.22 -14.18
CA ILE A 32 -20.97 -1.09 -13.27
C ILE A 32 -21.19 0.19 -12.47
N THR A 33 -21.21 0.09 -11.14
CA THR A 33 -21.47 1.20 -10.22
C THR A 33 -20.35 1.36 -9.22
N PHE A 34 -20.23 2.55 -8.65
CA PHE A 34 -19.22 2.82 -7.61
C PHE A 34 -19.43 1.90 -6.41
N ASN A 35 -20.61 1.93 -5.82
CA ASN A 35 -20.90 1.27 -4.56
C ASN A 35 -20.69 -0.24 -4.59
N GLU A 36 -21.06 -0.91 -5.68
CA GLU A 36 -20.95 -2.38 -5.77
C GLU A 36 -19.64 -2.87 -6.34
N HIS A 37 -19.03 -2.11 -7.26
CA HIS A 37 -17.94 -2.63 -8.09
C HIS A 37 -16.62 -1.89 -7.87
N ILE A 38 -16.66 -0.56 -7.69
CA ILE A 38 -15.45 0.26 -7.65
C ILE A 38 -14.95 0.51 -6.23
N ALA A 39 -15.86 0.78 -5.29
CA ALA A 39 -15.49 1.00 -3.89
C ALA A 39 -14.67 -0.16 -3.29
N PRO A 40 -15.00 -1.45 -3.51
CA PRO A 40 -14.17 -2.56 -3.04
C PRO A 40 -12.73 -2.50 -3.58
N ILE A 41 -12.56 -2.15 -4.85
CA ILE A 41 -11.24 -2.04 -5.49
C ILE A 41 -10.46 -0.87 -4.89
N PHE A 42 -11.12 0.29 -4.73
CA PHE A 42 -10.47 1.49 -4.17
C PHE A 42 -10.08 1.29 -2.71
N TYR A 43 -10.95 0.65 -1.92
CA TYR A 43 -10.67 0.38 -0.51
C TYR A 43 -9.49 -0.58 -0.32
N ALA A 44 -9.33 -1.54 -1.22
CA ALA A 44 -8.21 -2.47 -1.18
C ALA A 44 -6.88 -1.87 -1.66
N ASN A 45 -6.91 -0.99 -2.69
CA ASN A 45 -5.70 -0.63 -3.43
C ASN A 45 -5.34 0.87 -3.36
N CYS A 46 -6.28 1.76 -3.06
CA CYS A 46 -6.09 3.21 -3.22
C CYS A 46 -6.18 3.97 -1.91
N THR A 47 -7.20 3.67 -1.09
CA THR A 47 -7.56 4.49 0.08
C THR A 47 -6.54 4.43 1.20
N GLY A 48 -5.61 3.47 1.21
CA GLY A 48 -4.47 3.47 2.14
C GLY A 48 -3.59 4.73 2.04
N CYS A 49 -3.59 5.38 0.85
CA CYS A 49 -2.93 6.68 0.64
C CYS A 49 -3.94 7.79 0.40
N HIS A 50 -5.03 7.50 -0.34
CA HIS A 50 -6.05 8.47 -0.75
C HIS A 50 -7.22 8.49 0.24
N HIS A 51 -7.01 9.05 1.42
CA HIS A 51 -8.01 9.33 2.45
C HIS A 51 -7.70 10.67 3.13
N ASN A 52 -8.66 11.22 3.86
CA ASN A 52 -8.45 12.47 4.60
C ASN A 52 -7.31 12.31 5.62
N GLY A 53 -6.28 13.16 5.51
CA GLY A 53 -5.06 13.06 6.31
C GLY A 53 -4.03 12.03 5.83
N GLY A 54 -4.31 11.33 4.74
CA GLY A 54 -3.35 10.47 4.05
C GLY A 54 -2.35 11.26 3.19
N VAL A 55 -1.39 10.55 2.60
CA VAL A 55 -0.35 11.15 1.74
C VAL A 55 -0.88 11.52 0.34
N GLY A 56 -1.95 10.88 -0.12
CA GLY A 56 -2.59 11.20 -1.40
C GLY A 56 -3.23 12.59 -1.38
N PRO A 57 -3.17 13.36 -2.49
CA PRO A 57 -3.63 14.75 -2.51
C PRO A 57 -5.17 14.92 -2.44
N PHE A 58 -5.91 13.82 -2.48
CA PHE A 58 -7.38 13.78 -2.40
C PHE A 58 -7.84 12.44 -1.85
N SER A 59 -9.06 12.41 -1.32
CA SER A 59 -9.69 11.17 -0.84
C SER A 59 -10.31 10.36 -1.99
N LEU A 60 -10.40 9.04 -1.83
CA LEU A 60 -11.15 8.10 -2.68
C LEU A 60 -12.08 7.20 -1.83
N ILE A 61 -12.41 7.66 -0.62
CA ILE A 61 -13.29 6.93 0.30
C ILE A 61 -14.73 6.98 -0.16
N ASP A 62 -15.19 8.12 -0.63
CA ASP A 62 -16.58 8.31 -1.04
C ASP A 62 -16.75 8.45 -2.56
N TYR A 63 -18.00 8.31 -2.99
CA TYR A 63 -18.36 8.42 -4.39
C TYR A 63 -18.05 9.80 -4.97
N GLN A 64 -18.38 10.88 -4.25
CA GLN A 64 -18.27 12.23 -4.82
C GLN A 64 -16.82 12.61 -5.09
N ASP A 65 -15.92 12.29 -4.18
CA ASP A 65 -14.48 12.52 -4.36
C ASP A 65 -13.94 11.71 -5.54
N SER A 66 -14.31 10.43 -5.60
CA SER A 66 -13.93 9.52 -6.69
C SER A 66 -14.47 9.97 -8.05
N TYR A 67 -15.73 10.43 -8.08
CA TYR A 67 -16.38 10.98 -9.29
C TYR A 67 -15.66 12.24 -9.79
N ASN A 68 -15.32 13.16 -8.89
CA ASN A 68 -14.62 14.40 -9.24
C ASN A 68 -13.24 14.11 -9.84
N MET A 69 -12.56 13.09 -9.36
CA MET A 69 -11.19 12.72 -9.79
C MET A 69 -11.15 11.66 -10.90
N ARG A 70 -12.30 11.18 -11.39
CA ARG A 70 -12.40 10.03 -12.30
C ARG A 70 -11.49 10.07 -13.52
N ASN A 71 -11.32 11.24 -14.15
CA ASN A 71 -10.46 11.37 -15.34
C ASN A 71 -8.97 11.25 -14.98
N ALA A 72 -8.55 11.81 -13.85
CA ALA A 72 -7.19 11.66 -13.32
C ALA A 72 -6.91 10.22 -12.90
N ILE A 73 -7.89 9.57 -12.25
CA ILE A 73 -7.83 8.14 -11.91
C ILE A 73 -7.61 7.31 -13.17
N GLN A 74 -8.45 7.49 -14.20
CA GLN A 74 -8.35 6.75 -15.47
C GLN A 74 -6.97 6.92 -16.10
N SER A 75 -6.50 8.15 -16.24
CA SER A 75 -5.17 8.42 -16.80
C SER A 75 -4.05 7.75 -16.02
N SER A 76 -4.12 7.80 -14.70
CA SER A 76 -3.07 7.27 -13.83
C SER A 76 -3.01 5.74 -13.81
N ILE A 77 -4.18 5.07 -13.82
CA ILE A 77 -4.20 3.59 -13.85
C ILE A 77 -3.82 3.04 -15.23
N LEU A 78 -4.27 3.69 -16.32
CA LEU A 78 -3.96 3.24 -17.68
C LEU A 78 -2.48 3.45 -18.05
N SER A 79 -1.84 4.48 -17.49
CA SER A 79 -0.40 4.70 -17.65
C SER A 79 0.47 3.85 -16.73
N GLY A 80 -0.12 3.12 -15.76
CA GLY A 80 0.61 2.39 -14.73
C GLY A 80 1.28 3.28 -13.69
N TYR A 81 0.94 4.58 -13.62
CA TYR A 81 1.44 5.49 -12.61
C TYR A 81 0.86 5.20 -11.21
N MET A 82 -0.38 4.71 -11.16
CA MET A 82 -1.07 4.30 -9.93
C MET A 82 -1.62 2.87 -10.05
N PRO A 83 -1.55 2.09 -8.95
CA PRO A 83 -0.85 2.34 -7.69
C PRO A 83 0.64 2.53 -7.89
N PRO A 84 1.33 3.32 -7.02
CA PRO A 84 2.76 3.56 -7.18
C PRO A 84 3.56 2.26 -6.97
N TRP A 85 4.66 2.13 -7.71
CA TRP A 85 5.55 0.96 -7.66
C TRP A 85 4.81 -0.37 -7.88
N PRO A 86 4.24 -0.61 -9.08
CA PRO A 86 3.63 -1.89 -9.40
C PRO A 86 4.74 -2.93 -9.65
N PRO A 87 4.97 -3.88 -8.73
CA PRO A 87 5.96 -4.94 -8.96
C PRO A 87 5.52 -5.85 -10.10
N ASP A 88 6.48 -6.42 -10.83
CA ASP A 88 6.17 -7.40 -11.88
C ASP A 88 5.69 -8.73 -11.27
N THR A 89 4.39 -8.96 -11.34
CA THR A 89 3.73 -10.15 -10.79
C THR A 89 4.13 -11.46 -11.46
N ASN A 90 4.76 -11.39 -12.64
CA ASN A 90 5.29 -12.59 -13.32
C ASN A 90 6.65 -13.00 -12.75
N PHE A 91 7.36 -12.08 -12.11
CA PHE A 91 8.65 -12.38 -11.48
C PHE A 91 8.46 -12.90 -10.05
N SER A 92 7.77 -12.13 -9.20
CA SER A 92 7.50 -12.50 -7.81
C SER A 92 6.29 -11.76 -7.27
N ARG A 93 5.68 -12.33 -6.22
CA ARG A 93 4.59 -11.69 -5.47
C ARG A 93 5.12 -11.20 -4.13
N PHE A 94 4.72 -10.00 -3.75
CA PHE A 94 5.11 -9.39 -2.48
C PHE A 94 3.92 -9.26 -1.53
N ARG A 95 4.19 -9.37 -0.24
CA ARG A 95 3.16 -9.13 0.78
C ARG A 95 2.73 -7.67 0.72
N HIS A 96 1.42 -7.42 0.75
CA HIS A 96 0.83 -6.08 0.69
C HIS A 96 1.14 -5.28 -0.59
N GLU A 97 1.57 -5.95 -1.67
CA GLU A 97 1.70 -5.28 -2.97
C GLU A 97 0.35 -4.72 -3.43
N ARG A 98 0.39 -3.57 -4.08
CA ARG A 98 -0.79 -2.92 -4.65
C ARG A 98 -0.72 -2.99 -6.17
N VAL A 99 -1.18 -4.10 -6.73
CA VAL A 99 -1.19 -4.34 -8.16
C VAL A 99 -2.62 -4.58 -8.60
N LEU A 100 -3.14 -3.71 -9.47
CA LEU A 100 -4.45 -3.91 -10.08
C LEU A 100 -4.36 -5.01 -11.13
N SER A 101 -5.30 -5.93 -11.09
CA SER A 101 -5.50 -6.90 -12.16
C SER A 101 -6.07 -6.21 -13.42
N ASN A 102 -5.87 -6.81 -14.58
CA ASN A 102 -6.48 -6.32 -15.81
C ASN A 102 -8.01 -6.21 -15.71
N GLN A 103 -8.65 -7.09 -14.93
CA GLN A 103 -10.09 -7.04 -14.70
C GLN A 103 -10.48 -5.80 -13.89
N GLU A 104 -9.74 -5.47 -12.83
CA GLU A 104 -10.00 -4.26 -12.02
C GLU A 104 -9.75 -2.98 -12.82
N ILE A 105 -8.68 -2.94 -13.62
CA ILE A 105 -8.39 -1.82 -14.53
C ILE A 105 -9.55 -1.62 -15.50
N ASN A 106 -10.03 -2.71 -16.13
CA ASN A 106 -11.16 -2.64 -17.06
C ASN A 106 -12.44 -2.19 -16.36
N LEU A 107 -12.75 -2.71 -15.16
CA LEU A 107 -13.93 -2.30 -14.39
C LEU A 107 -13.93 -0.81 -14.08
N ILE A 108 -12.80 -0.26 -13.64
CA ILE A 108 -12.67 1.17 -13.35
C ILE A 108 -12.83 1.99 -14.64
N ASN A 109 -12.17 1.56 -15.72
CA ASN A 109 -12.24 2.24 -17.02
C ASN A 109 -13.67 2.25 -17.59
N ASP A 110 -14.37 1.13 -17.53
CA ASP A 110 -15.73 0.99 -18.02
C ASP A 110 -16.70 1.80 -17.15
N TRP A 111 -16.55 1.77 -15.82
CA TRP A 111 -17.32 2.62 -14.92
C TRP A 111 -17.23 4.10 -15.31
N ILE A 112 -16.02 4.60 -15.55
CA ILE A 112 -15.78 6.00 -15.96
C ILE A 112 -16.39 6.26 -17.34
N SER A 113 -16.21 5.36 -18.29
CA SER A 113 -16.70 5.48 -19.66
C SER A 113 -18.22 5.47 -19.75
N PHE A 114 -18.91 4.79 -18.84
CA PHE A 114 -20.36 4.76 -18.72
C PHE A 114 -20.95 5.88 -17.85
N GLY A 115 -20.15 6.92 -17.55
CA GLY A 115 -20.62 8.11 -16.83
C GLY A 115 -20.45 8.03 -15.32
N ALA A 116 -19.69 7.05 -14.84
CA ALA A 116 -19.34 6.86 -13.43
C ALA A 116 -20.55 6.85 -12.47
N PRO A 117 -21.56 5.99 -12.68
CA PRO A 117 -22.76 5.97 -11.84
C PRO A 117 -22.45 5.54 -10.40
N GLU A 118 -23.15 6.13 -9.43
CA GLU A 118 -22.97 5.84 -8.00
C GLU A 118 -23.46 4.42 -7.63
N GLY A 119 -24.64 4.05 -8.10
CA GLY A 119 -25.30 2.83 -7.70
C GLY A 119 -26.10 2.96 -6.40
N ASN A 120 -26.47 1.82 -5.82
CA ASN A 120 -27.24 1.79 -4.59
C ASN A 120 -26.31 1.88 -3.36
N PRO A 121 -26.42 2.95 -2.53
CA PRO A 121 -25.56 3.10 -1.35
C PRO A 121 -25.66 1.95 -0.33
N SER A 122 -26.79 1.25 -0.28
CA SER A 122 -26.97 0.11 0.64
C SER A 122 -26.13 -1.12 0.26
N LEU A 123 -25.57 -1.14 -0.95
CA LEU A 123 -24.72 -2.21 -1.46
C LEU A 123 -23.22 -1.87 -1.36
N ALA A 124 -22.89 -0.66 -0.88
CA ALA A 124 -21.51 -0.27 -0.65
C ALA A 124 -20.89 -1.10 0.50
N PRO A 125 -19.64 -1.53 0.36
CA PRO A 125 -18.91 -2.10 1.49
C PRO A 125 -18.69 -1.02 2.57
N THR A 126 -18.50 -1.46 3.81
CA THR A 126 -18.14 -0.52 4.88
C THR A 126 -16.82 0.18 4.52
N PRO A 127 -16.80 1.51 4.48
CA PRO A 127 -15.57 2.25 4.22
C PRO A 127 -14.50 1.94 5.26
N PRO A 128 -13.23 1.81 4.87
CA PRO A 128 -12.15 1.67 5.82
C PRO A 128 -12.01 2.94 6.67
N VAL A 129 -11.65 2.75 7.93
CA VAL A 129 -11.36 3.85 8.86
C VAL A 129 -9.86 3.94 9.03
N TYR A 130 -9.32 5.12 8.78
CA TYR A 130 -7.91 5.40 8.96
C TYR A 130 -7.71 6.30 10.18
N ASN A 131 -6.86 5.86 11.09
CA ASN A 131 -6.47 6.70 12.22
C ASN A 131 -5.43 7.73 11.74
N THR A 132 -5.84 8.97 11.61
CA THR A 132 -4.99 10.06 11.12
C THR A 132 -4.26 10.81 12.24
N THR A 133 -4.57 10.50 13.49
CA THR A 133 -4.06 11.23 14.65
C THR A 133 -3.27 10.38 15.65
N GLY A 134 -3.09 9.11 15.37
CA GLY A 134 -2.41 8.19 16.27
C GLY A 134 -2.07 6.84 15.63
N PRO A 135 -1.56 5.91 16.44
CA PRO A 135 -1.12 4.61 15.96
C PRO A 135 -2.31 3.76 15.46
N GLN A 136 -2.10 3.08 14.34
CA GLN A 136 -3.12 2.23 13.68
C GLN A 136 -3.29 0.88 14.38
N LEU A 137 -2.24 0.38 15.01
CA LEU A 137 -2.23 -0.93 15.68
C LEU A 137 -2.78 -0.90 17.12
N GLY A 138 -3.33 0.24 17.54
CA GLY A 138 -3.87 0.43 18.89
C GLY A 138 -2.84 1.00 19.86
N VAL A 139 -3.00 0.72 21.16
CA VAL A 139 -2.12 1.29 22.19
C VAL A 139 -0.73 0.63 22.11
N PRO A 140 0.35 1.38 21.88
CA PRO A 140 1.70 0.84 21.84
C PRO A 140 2.22 0.52 23.25
N ASP A 141 3.11 -0.47 23.33
CA ASP A 141 3.81 -0.81 24.57
C ASP A 141 4.94 0.18 24.88
N LEU A 142 5.58 0.74 23.83
CA LEU A 142 6.62 1.76 23.94
C LEU A 142 6.47 2.77 22.81
N THR A 143 6.56 4.03 23.14
CA THR A 143 6.65 5.12 22.15
C THR A 143 7.99 5.84 22.31
N VAL A 144 8.74 5.91 21.20
CA VAL A 144 9.94 6.73 21.08
C VAL A 144 9.64 7.90 20.16
N LYS A 145 9.92 9.12 20.61
CA LYS A 145 9.60 10.34 19.86
C LYS A 145 10.88 11.08 19.50
N ALA A 146 11.05 11.43 18.23
CA ALA A 146 12.08 12.34 17.78
C ALA A 146 11.90 13.72 18.43
N PRO A 147 12.97 14.43 18.80
CA PRO A 147 12.86 15.84 19.15
C PRO A 147 12.25 16.61 17.99
N THR A 148 11.59 17.73 18.30
CA THR A 148 11.08 18.60 17.25
C THR A 148 12.26 19.10 16.42
N TYR A 149 12.21 18.84 15.12
CA TYR A 149 13.27 19.16 14.17
C TYR A 149 12.75 20.06 13.07
N MET A 150 13.54 21.01 12.64
CA MET A 150 13.26 21.88 11.51
C MET A 150 14.11 21.46 10.33
N SER A 151 13.48 21.05 9.24
CA SER A 151 14.20 20.60 8.04
C SER A 151 15.10 21.68 7.46
N ASN A 152 16.31 21.28 7.08
CA ASN A 152 17.33 22.10 6.41
C ASN A 152 17.40 21.85 4.90
N ALA A 153 16.46 21.11 4.32
CA ALA A 153 16.45 20.73 2.90
C ALA A 153 16.23 21.92 1.97
N PHE A 154 17.32 22.61 1.62
CA PHE A 154 17.30 23.80 0.75
C PHE A 154 17.60 23.45 -0.71
N GLN A 155 18.87 23.13 -1.03
CA GLN A 155 19.31 22.73 -2.38
C GLN A 155 19.45 21.22 -2.51
N ASN A 156 19.66 20.55 -1.40
CA ASN A 156 19.76 19.11 -1.28
C ASN A 156 18.72 18.60 -0.27
N ASP A 157 18.44 17.33 -0.37
CA ASP A 157 17.65 16.62 0.64
C ASP A 157 18.39 16.65 1.99
N ASP A 158 17.64 16.61 3.08
CA ASP A 158 18.16 16.63 4.44
C ASP A 158 18.06 15.22 5.04
N TYR A 159 19.21 14.64 5.36
CA TYR A 159 19.34 13.34 5.99
C TYR A 159 19.84 13.53 7.41
N VAL A 160 19.08 13.06 8.39
CA VAL A 160 19.40 13.26 9.80
C VAL A 160 19.08 12.02 10.63
N CYS A 161 19.96 11.65 11.56
CA CYS A 161 19.70 10.59 12.52
C CYS A 161 19.40 11.18 13.91
N PHE A 162 18.39 10.63 14.56
CA PHE A 162 18.07 10.92 15.96
C PHE A 162 18.36 9.67 16.78
N THR A 163 19.32 9.75 17.69
CA THR A 163 19.61 8.68 18.64
C THR A 163 18.93 8.97 19.97
N ILE A 164 18.03 8.10 20.38
CA ILE A 164 17.14 8.30 21.52
C ILE A 164 17.20 7.05 22.42
N PRO A 165 17.44 7.18 23.74
CA PRO A 165 17.42 6.03 24.65
C PRO A 165 16.04 5.37 24.66
N SER A 166 16.02 4.04 24.60
CA SER A 166 14.75 3.29 24.70
C SER A 166 14.12 3.35 26.10
N GLN A 167 14.94 3.55 27.13
CA GLN A 167 14.57 3.47 28.54
C GLN A 167 14.01 2.11 28.99
N LEU A 168 14.17 1.06 28.16
CA LEU A 168 13.80 -0.29 28.54
C LEU A 168 14.74 -0.82 29.63
N LEU A 169 14.15 -1.32 30.71
CA LEU A 169 14.89 -1.91 31.83
C LEU A 169 15.06 -3.43 31.70
N VAL A 170 14.31 -4.05 30.80
CA VAL A 170 14.33 -5.50 30.51
C VAL A 170 14.23 -5.72 29.03
N ASP A 171 14.80 -6.83 28.55
CA ASP A 171 14.71 -7.23 27.17
C ASP A 171 13.27 -7.47 26.76
N LYS A 172 12.93 -7.04 25.56
CA LYS A 172 11.61 -7.24 24.96
C LYS A 172 11.73 -7.92 23.59
N LYS A 173 10.61 -8.48 23.12
CA LYS A 173 10.49 -9.12 21.81
C LYS A 173 9.50 -8.34 20.99
N ILE A 174 9.98 -7.70 19.92
CA ILE A 174 9.17 -6.86 19.03
C ILE A 174 8.23 -7.74 18.22
N ARG A 175 6.92 -7.45 18.30
CA ARG A 175 5.87 -8.02 17.48
C ARG A 175 5.51 -7.15 16.30
N ALA A 176 5.57 -5.84 16.49
CA ALA A 176 5.29 -4.87 15.43
C ALA A 176 6.01 -3.56 15.69
N VAL A 177 6.28 -2.82 14.60
CA VAL A 177 6.83 -1.47 14.60
C VAL A 177 5.96 -0.60 13.73
N GLU A 178 5.60 0.58 14.23
CA GLU A 178 4.81 1.56 13.51
C GLU A 178 5.46 2.93 13.62
N VAL A 179 5.70 3.56 12.47
CA VAL A 179 6.19 4.93 12.40
C VAL A 179 5.02 5.85 12.11
N VAL A 180 4.84 6.87 12.94
CA VAL A 180 3.83 7.92 12.77
C VAL A 180 4.55 9.24 12.55
N PRO A 181 4.63 9.74 11.30
CA PRO A 181 5.21 11.03 11.00
C PRO A 181 4.51 12.16 11.76
N GLY A 182 5.28 13.07 12.33
CA GLY A 182 4.73 14.29 12.90
C GLY A 182 4.23 15.26 11.83
N ASN A 183 4.84 15.18 10.64
CA ASN A 183 4.45 15.97 9.47
C ASN A 183 4.52 15.10 8.20
N THR A 184 3.38 14.56 7.81
CA THR A 184 3.26 13.65 6.63
C THR A 184 3.59 14.33 5.30
N SER A 185 3.63 15.67 5.25
CA SER A 185 3.92 16.41 4.01
C SER A 185 5.40 16.50 3.70
N ILE A 186 6.28 16.25 4.68
CA ILE A 186 7.74 16.40 4.53
C ILE A 186 8.55 15.16 4.90
N VAL A 187 7.98 14.20 5.60
CA VAL A 187 8.69 12.94 5.89
C VAL A 187 8.64 12.04 4.67
N HIS A 188 9.76 11.94 3.94
CA HIS A 188 9.85 11.09 2.75
C HIS A 188 10.05 9.62 3.14
N HIS A 189 10.95 9.34 4.07
CA HIS A 189 11.05 8.03 4.71
C HIS A 189 11.74 8.13 6.08
N CYS A 190 11.53 7.09 6.87
CA CYS A 190 12.21 6.88 8.15
C CYS A 190 12.65 5.42 8.23
N LEU A 191 13.93 5.18 8.50
CA LEU A 191 14.44 3.86 8.86
C LEU A 191 14.64 3.81 10.38
N VAL A 192 14.18 2.75 11.01
CA VAL A 192 14.22 2.57 12.46
C VAL A 192 15.24 1.50 12.82
N TYR A 193 16.26 1.89 13.55
CA TYR A 193 17.29 0.98 14.02
C TYR A 193 17.30 0.89 15.54
N ILE A 194 17.76 -0.24 16.03
CA ILE A 194 18.14 -0.43 17.43
C ILE A 194 19.67 -0.55 17.49
N ASP A 195 20.31 0.26 18.33
CA ASP A 195 21.67 0.03 18.80
C ASP A 195 21.60 -0.80 20.08
N PRO A 196 21.85 -2.13 19.98
CA PRO A 196 21.61 -3.06 21.08
C PRO A 196 22.58 -2.87 22.26
N TYR A 197 23.67 -2.19 22.02
CA TYR A 197 24.71 -1.97 23.05
C TYR A 197 24.65 -0.56 23.67
N GLY A 198 23.79 0.33 23.15
CA GLY A 198 23.66 1.71 23.64
C GLY A 198 24.92 2.56 23.43
N ASN A 199 25.75 2.21 22.44
CA ASN A 199 27.05 2.86 22.21
C ASN A 199 26.95 4.13 21.34
N SER A 200 25.86 4.30 20.62
CA SER A 200 25.65 5.48 19.75
C SER A 200 25.48 6.74 20.58
N THR A 201 26.06 7.82 20.10
CA THR A 201 25.96 9.13 20.76
C THR A 201 24.51 9.62 20.73
N ILE A 202 23.92 9.85 21.90
CA ILE A 202 22.56 10.39 22.02
C ILE A 202 22.52 11.81 21.43
N GLY A 203 21.48 12.10 20.64
CA GLY A 203 21.27 13.40 20.05
C GLY A 203 20.97 13.36 18.55
N ILE A 204 21.37 14.41 17.85
CA ILE A 204 21.12 14.64 16.43
C ILE A 204 22.44 14.54 15.68
N GLU A 205 22.47 13.75 14.61
CA GLU A 205 23.59 13.64 13.68
C GLU A 205 23.08 14.05 12.28
N ASN A 206 23.64 15.12 11.72
CA ASN A 206 23.35 15.59 10.39
C ASN A 206 24.13 14.79 9.34
N ASP A 207 23.67 14.83 8.09
CA ASP A 207 24.25 14.10 6.95
C ASP A 207 24.32 12.57 7.21
N CYS A 208 23.36 12.05 7.95
CA CYS A 208 23.32 10.67 8.40
C CYS A 208 22.23 9.89 7.64
N MET A 209 22.63 8.93 6.81
CA MET A 209 21.73 8.04 6.06
C MET A 209 21.41 6.74 6.83
N GLY A 210 21.92 6.59 8.03
CA GLY A 210 21.72 5.44 8.92
C GLY A 210 22.98 5.11 9.71
N PRO A 211 22.86 4.41 10.85
CA PRO A 211 24.00 4.07 11.70
C PRO A 211 24.85 2.97 11.09
N ASN A 212 26.15 3.02 11.37
CA ASN A 212 27.09 1.95 10.98
C ASN A 212 26.89 0.63 11.75
N ASN A 213 26.32 0.69 12.96
CA ASN A 213 26.18 -0.43 13.89
C ASN A 213 24.78 -0.46 14.49
N GLY A 214 23.74 -0.54 13.65
CA GLY A 214 22.37 -0.65 14.10
C GLY A 214 21.67 -1.85 13.47
N VAL A 215 20.75 -2.45 14.20
CA VAL A 215 19.86 -3.50 13.68
C VAL A 215 18.61 -2.82 13.14
N LEU A 216 18.35 -2.91 11.83
CA LEU A 216 17.14 -2.38 11.20
C LEU A 216 15.94 -3.18 11.71
N VAL A 217 14.98 -2.50 12.32
CA VAL A 217 13.78 -3.13 12.90
C VAL A 217 12.48 -2.60 12.31
N GLY A 218 12.53 -1.54 11.52
CA GLY A 218 11.32 -0.94 10.95
C GLY A 218 11.65 0.13 9.93
N GLU A 219 10.64 0.46 9.15
CA GLU A 219 10.73 1.52 8.14
C GLU A 219 9.36 2.18 7.94
N PHE A 220 9.40 3.36 7.37
CA PHE A 220 8.24 4.08 6.87
C PHE A 220 8.58 4.72 5.54
N ALA A 221 7.66 4.59 4.60
CA ALA A 221 7.55 5.43 3.41
C ALA A 221 6.07 5.82 3.24
N PRO A 222 5.75 6.92 2.55
CA PRO A 222 4.37 7.33 2.34
C PRO A 222 3.51 6.19 1.78
N GLY A 223 2.44 5.85 2.51
CA GLY A 223 1.54 4.75 2.18
C GLY A 223 1.98 3.37 2.62
N SER A 224 3.11 3.21 3.31
CA SER A 224 3.46 1.93 3.93
C SER A 224 2.52 1.60 5.10
N LEU A 225 2.33 0.31 5.34
CA LEU A 225 1.63 -0.19 6.51
C LEU A 225 2.61 -0.40 7.66
N PRO A 226 2.14 -0.39 8.92
CA PRO A 226 2.97 -0.82 10.03
C PRO A 226 3.57 -2.20 9.80
N ILE A 227 4.82 -2.40 10.18
CA ILE A 227 5.47 -3.70 10.10
C ILE A 227 4.93 -4.57 11.22
N THR A 228 4.34 -5.71 10.85
CA THR A 228 3.89 -6.73 11.80
C THR A 228 4.59 -8.03 11.50
N TYR A 229 5.27 -8.57 12.49
CA TYR A 229 5.92 -9.86 12.37
C TYR A 229 4.90 -11.00 12.49
N PRO A 230 5.10 -12.13 11.78
CA PRO A 230 4.16 -13.25 11.83
C PRO A 230 4.25 -14.00 13.18
N GLY A 231 3.18 -14.73 13.50
CA GLY A 231 3.14 -15.59 14.67
C GLY A 231 2.14 -15.15 15.74
N ASP A 232 2.13 -15.91 16.81
CA ASP A 232 1.27 -15.72 17.96
C ASP A 232 2.05 -16.06 19.24
N ASP A 233 1.38 -16.15 20.39
CA ASP A 233 2.02 -16.48 21.68
C ASP A 233 2.55 -17.94 21.76
N ASN A 234 2.19 -18.83 20.82
CA ASN A 234 2.73 -20.18 20.76
C ASN A 234 4.03 -20.24 19.95
N MET A 235 4.05 -19.58 18.79
CA MET A 235 5.20 -19.48 17.89
C MET A 235 5.30 -18.05 17.37
N ALA A 236 6.15 -17.27 17.97
CA ALA A 236 6.38 -15.88 17.62
C ALA A 236 7.63 -15.73 16.74
N PHE A 237 7.53 -14.83 15.76
CA PHE A 237 8.65 -14.35 14.96
C PHE A 237 8.77 -12.85 15.18
N GLY A 238 9.98 -12.37 15.39
CA GLY A 238 10.20 -10.95 15.64
C GLY A 238 11.67 -10.63 15.87
N MET A 239 11.91 -9.49 16.46
CA MET A 239 13.28 -9.03 16.73
C MET A 239 13.46 -8.80 18.21
N ASN A 240 14.67 -9.05 18.71
CA ASN A 240 15.02 -8.73 20.09
C ASN A 240 15.19 -7.22 20.25
N PHE A 241 14.73 -6.72 21.39
CA PHE A 241 14.95 -5.34 21.81
C PHE A 241 15.60 -5.36 23.19
N PRO A 242 16.93 -5.34 23.27
CA PRO A 242 17.65 -5.44 24.53
C PRO A 242 17.39 -4.24 25.44
N ALA A 243 17.44 -4.50 26.74
CA ALA A 243 17.42 -3.43 27.74
C ALA A 243 18.55 -2.42 27.53
N ASN A 244 18.30 -1.17 27.88
CA ASN A 244 19.25 -0.06 27.78
C ASN A 244 19.80 0.23 26.37
N SER A 245 19.19 -0.33 25.30
CA SER A 245 19.52 0.01 23.93
C SER A 245 19.05 1.41 23.54
N ASN A 246 19.63 1.97 22.48
CA ASN A 246 19.15 3.18 21.87
C ASN A 246 18.30 2.86 20.62
N VAL A 247 17.31 3.71 20.32
CA VAL A 247 16.58 3.74 19.06
C VAL A 247 17.19 4.83 18.20
N ILE A 248 17.48 4.51 16.93
CA ILE A 248 18.01 5.47 15.97
C ILE A 248 17.00 5.61 14.84
N LEU A 249 16.55 6.84 14.62
CA LEU A 249 15.65 7.18 13.53
C LEU A 249 16.46 7.89 12.44
N ALA A 250 16.67 7.21 11.31
CA ALA A 250 17.30 7.82 10.14
C ALA A 250 16.17 8.41 9.27
N MET A 251 16.08 9.72 9.27
CA MET A 251 15.05 10.49 8.62
C MET A 251 15.53 11.11 7.32
N HIS A 252 14.64 11.13 6.33
CA HIS A 252 14.84 11.83 5.08
C HIS A 252 13.74 12.87 4.85
N TYR A 253 14.15 14.11 4.68
CA TYR A 253 13.29 15.23 4.31
C TYR A 253 13.70 15.76 2.94
N PRO A 254 12.79 15.81 1.94
CA PRO A 254 13.12 16.19 0.57
C PRO A 254 13.28 17.69 0.41
N VAL A 255 13.95 18.11 -0.66
CA VAL A 255 13.98 19.49 -1.12
C VAL A 255 12.56 20.03 -1.21
N GLY A 256 12.35 21.25 -0.71
CA GLY A 256 11.05 21.90 -0.58
C GLY A 256 10.48 21.87 0.83
N SER A 257 11.10 21.14 1.76
CA SER A 257 10.68 21.08 3.16
C SER A 257 11.43 22.07 4.08
N LEU A 258 12.29 22.93 3.55
CA LEU A 258 13.09 23.89 4.32
C LEU A 258 12.21 24.67 5.32
N GLY A 259 12.64 24.68 6.58
CA GLY A 259 11.97 25.43 7.65
C GLY A 259 10.68 24.79 8.18
N MET A 260 10.25 23.69 7.59
CA MET A 260 9.09 22.95 8.10
C MET A 260 9.49 22.06 9.28
N MET A 261 8.56 21.92 10.22
CA MET A 261 8.80 21.20 11.49
C MET A 261 8.27 19.77 11.39
N ASP A 262 9.01 18.84 11.99
CA ASP A 262 8.58 17.44 12.21
C ASP A 262 8.89 17.01 13.65
N SER A 263 8.18 15.98 14.13
CA SER A 263 8.45 15.28 15.39
C SER A 263 7.88 13.87 15.33
N THR A 264 8.43 13.09 14.40
CA THR A 264 8.05 11.69 14.14
C THR A 264 8.10 10.85 15.40
N GLN A 265 7.13 9.94 15.53
CA GLN A 265 7.06 8.96 16.60
C GLN A 265 7.21 7.55 16.04
N VAL A 266 7.85 6.69 16.83
CA VAL A 266 7.91 5.26 16.55
C VAL A 266 7.27 4.52 17.72
N HIS A 267 6.33 3.66 17.39
CA HIS A 267 5.59 2.83 18.32
C HIS A 267 6.06 1.39 18.19
N PHE A 268 6.40 0.79 19.32
CA PHE A 268 6.75 -0.60 19.40
C PHE A 268 5.66 -1.38 20.12
N TYR A 269 5.36 -2.54 19.59
CA TYR A 269 4.43 -3.50 20.16
C TYR A 269 5.18 -4.79 20.48
N PHE A 270 5.03 -5.30 21.68
CA PHE A 270 5.77 -6.46 22.15
C PHE A 270 4.91 -7.70 22.21
N TYR A 271 5.54 -8.84 22.10
CA TYR A 271 4.92 -10.09 22.52
C TYR A 271 4.82 -10.13 24.05
N SER A 272 3.90 -10.93 24.56
CA SER A 272 3.83 -11.19 26.00
C SER A 272 5.12 -11.85 26.48
N ASP A 273 5.48 -11.62 27.74
CA ASP A 273 6.66 -12.25 28.35
C ASP A 273 6.50 -13.79 28.48
N GLN A 274 5.30 -14.32 28.15
CA GLN A 274 4.96 -15.75 28.23
C GLN A 274 4.97 -16.45 26.87
N VAL A 275 5.51 -15.82 25.82
CA VAL A 275 5.61 -16.46 24.52
C VAL A 275 6.41 -17.76 24.61
N ASN A 276 5.83 -18.89 24.15
CA ASN A 276 6.40 -20.22 24.32
C ASN A 276 7.64 -20.46 23.48
N GLN A 277 7.58 -20.04 22.20
CA GLN A 277 8.69 -20.18 21.26
C GLN A 277 8.88 -18.87 20.51
N PHE A 278 10.12 -18.43 20.45
CA PHE A 278 10.49 -17.22 19.72
C PHE A 278 11.58 -17.54 18.70
N ARG A 279 11.39 -17.06 17.47
CA ARG A 279 12.36 -17.10 16.40
C ARG A 279 12.73 -15.68 16.01
N GLU A 280 13.99 -15.35 16.16
CA GLU A 280 14.49 -14.06 15.76
C GLU A 280 14.50 -13.94 14.24
N ILE A 281 14.05 -12.79 13.75
CA ILE A 281 14.15 -12.39 12.35
C ILE A 281 15.31 -11.41 12.23
N GLU A 282 16.09 -11.57 11.19
CA GLU A 282 17.15 -10.65 10.82
C GLU A 282 16.78 -9.98 9.49
N ILE A 283 16.95 -8.66 9.40
CA ILE A 283 16.76 -7.88 8.18
C ILE A 283 18.12 -7.45 7.69
N ASN A 284 18.57 -8.01 6.58
CA ASN A 284 19.86 -7.69 5.97
C ASN A 284 19.68 -7.27 4.50
N PRO A 285 20.30 -6.17 4.07
CA PRO A 285 20.39 -5.83 2.65
C PRO A 285 21.42 -6.75 1.98
N ILE A 286 20.95 -7.92 1.52
CA ILE A 286 21.80 -9.00 1.02
C ILE A 286 22.30 -8.81 -0.41
N VAL A 287 21.63 -7.95 -1.19
CA VAL A 287 22.02 -7.62 -2.57
C VAL A 287 22.12 -6.12 -2.70
N GLN A 288 23.32 -5.62 -2.95
CA GLN A 288 23.60 -4.19 -3.12
C GLN A 288 24.55 -4.01 -4.30
N ASN A 289 24.16 -3.22 -5.28
CA ASN A 289 25.00 -2.90 -6.43
C ASN A 289 25.04 -1.38 -6.65
N PHE A 290 26.19 -0.78 -6.35
CA PHE A 290 26.42 0.65 -6.53
C PHE A 290 27.27 0.96 -7.77
N SER A 291 27.59 -0.04 -8.60
CA SER A 291 28.53 0.08 -9.72
C SER A 291 27.85 0.26 -11.09
N PHE A 292 26.56 0.62 -11.13
CA PHE A 292 25.85 0.86 -12.37
C PHE A 292 25.42 2.32 -12.52
N CYS A 293 25.27 2.74 -13.78
CA CYS A 293 24.67 4.02 -14.15
C CYS A 293 23.66 3.80 -15.26
N ILE A 294 22.45 4.28 -15.08
CA ILE A 294 21.41 4.20 -16.10
C ILE A 294 21.40 5.51 -16.90
N PRO A 295 21.83 5.52 -18.19
CA PRO A 295 21.77 6.71 -19.01
C PRO A 295 20.34 7.18 -19.23
N ALA A 296 20.14 8.48 -19.45
CA ALA A 296 18.81 9.03 -19.72
C ALA A 296 18.14 8.33 -20.92
N ASN A 297 16.85 8.01 -20.78
CA ASN A 297 16.03 7.33 -21.80
C ASN A 297 16.53 5.92 -22.21
N GLN A 298 17.26 5.24 -21.33
CA GLN A 298 17.71 3.88 -21.56
C GLN A 298 17.23 2.95 -20.44
N THR A 299 17.11 1.67 -20.77
CA THR A 299 16.87 0.60 -19.79
C THR A 299 18.15 -0.17 -19.62
N LEU A 300 18.54 -0.41 -18.37
CA LEU A 300 19.66 -1.26 -18.01
C LEU A 300 19.16 -2.45 -17.19
N THR A 301 19.55 -3.65 -17.61
CA THR A 301 19.33 -4.84 -16.80
C THR A 301 20.53 -5.04 -15.88
N VAL A 302 20.27 -4.99 -14.58
CA VAL A 302 21.28 -5.24 -13.53
C VAL A 302 20.91 -6.56 -12.87
N ASN A 303 21.87 -7.47 -12.79
CA ASN A 303 21.70 -8.75 -12.12
C ASN A 303 22.69 -8.84 -10.96
N ASP A 304 22.21 -9.36 -9.86
CA ASP A 304 23.03 -9.72 -8.72
C ASP A 304 22.47 -10.98 -8.06
N SER A 305 23.26 -11.66 -7.24
CA SER A 305 22.85 -12.89 -6.59
C SER A 305 23.47 -13.02 -5.21
N TYR A 306 22.70 -13.57 -4.28
CA TYR A 306 23.15 -13.91 -2.95
C TYR A 306 22.85 -15.38 -2.65
N GLN A 307 23.85 -16.09 -2.19
CA GLN A 307 23.65 -17.47 -1.75
C GLN A 307 23.19 -17.48 -0.28
N VAL A 308 21.95 -17.85 -0.05
CA VAL A 308 21.45 -18.00 1.32
C VAL A 308 22.23 -19.12 2.02
N PRO A 309 22.85 -18.86 3.17
CA PRO A 309 23.52 -19.91 3.94
C PRO A 309 22.56 -21.03 4.32
N SER A 310 23.04 -22.26 4.29
CA SER A 310 22.29 -23.39 4.88
C SER A 310 22.39 -23.32 6.40
N PHE A 311 21.24 -23.38 7.06
CA PHE A 311 21.13 -23.41 8.52
C PHE A 311 21.19 -24.85 9.02
#